data_c4086522d4e860f7f93c32d931e96b43
#
_entry.id   c4086522d4e860f7f93c32d931e96b43
#
_cell.length_a   1.000
_cell.length_b   1.000
_cell.length_c   1.000
_cell.angle_alpha   90.00
_cell.angle_beta   90.00
_cell.angle_gamma   90.00
#
_symmetry.space_group_name_H-M   'P 1'
#
loop_
_entity.id
_entity.type
_entity.pdbx_description
1 polymer ?
#
loop_
_entity_poly.entity_id
_entity_poly.type
_entity_poly.pdbx_seq_one_letter_code
_entity_poly.pdbx_strand_id
1 'polypeptide(L)'
;RIRQHRKIRKDACLKGASVCLEADGRYYVSLLYFCEEKPVEIRNIRQAVGLDFSMKELYVDSNGKHAGYPHYFRNSEERLAKAQRKLSHCRKGSNRYKKQQKKVARIHTHIAHQRKDYLHKESRKITNFYDIVCIEDLDLKTMSGEHHFGKSVHDNGWRMFTDFLQYKLEREGKKLVRIDRWYP
;
A
#
# COMPACT_ATOMS: atom_id res chain seq x y z
N ARG A 1 16.22 -13.67 -17.35
CA ARG A 1 16.67 -12.27 -17.19
C ARG A 1 15.90 -11.62 -16.04
N ILE A 2 16.60 -11.10 -15.02
CA ILE A 2 16.01 -10.38 -13.90
C ILE A 2 15.87 -8.92 -14.30
N ARG A 3 14.69 -8.33 -14.07
CA ARG A 3 14.48 -6.88 -14.19
C ARG A 3 14.81 -6.23 -12.85
N GLN A 4 15.89 -5.49 -12.82
CA GLN A 4 16.28 -4.70 -11.66
C GLN A 4 15.77 -3.26 -11.84
N HIS A 5 15.02 -2.74 -10.87
CA HIS A 5 14.42 -1.40 -10.95
C HIS A 5 15.12 -0.37 -10.05
N ARG A 6 15.96 -0.81 -9.12
CA ARG A 6 16.75 0.07 -8.24
C ARG A 6 18.22 -0.32 -8.31
N LYS A 7 19.09 0.67 -8.36
CA LYS A 7 20.52 0.47 -8.18
C LYS A 7 20.78 0.07 -6.73
N ILE A 8 21.61 -0.93 -6.55
CA ILE A 8 22.10 -1.34 -5.24
C ILE A 8 23.20 -0.36 -4.82
N ARG A 9 23.17 0.06 -3.56
CA ARG A 9 24.22 0.92 -3.01
C ARG A 9 25.58 0.18 -3.06
N LYS A 10 26.65 0.90 -3.37
CA LYS A 10 27.99 0.32 -3.48
C LYS A 10 28.51 -0.22 -2.15
N ASP A 11 28.08 0.38 -1.03
CA ASP A 11 28.41 0.01 0.35
C ASP A 11 27.49 -1.06 0.94
N ALA A 12 26.54 -1.57 0.15
CA ALA A 12 25.56 -2.54 0.62
C ALA A 12 26.15 -3.97 0.60
N CYS A 13 26.10 -4.64 1.75
CA CYS A 13 26.47 -6.04 1.89
C CYS A 13 25.24 -6.93 1.76
N LEU A 14 25.22 -7.85 0.80
CA LEU A 14 24.12 -8.81 0.61
C LEU A 14 24.08 -9.79 1.79
N LYS A 15 22.97 -9.87 2.49
CA LYS A 15 22.73 -10.78 3.63
C LYS A 15 21.85 -11.96 3.27
N GLY A 16 20.99 -11.81 2.27
CA GLY A 16 20.10 -12.88 1.88
C GLY A 16 19.33 -12.57 0.60
N ALA A 17 18.83 -13.62 0.00
CA ALA A 17 17.94 -13.54 -1.16
C ALA A 17 16.81 -14.54 -1.01
N SER A 18 15.59 -14.13 -1.35
CA SER A 18 14.44 -15.02 -1.43
C SER A 18 13.76 -14.92 -2.79
N VAL A 19 13.33 -16.07 -3.31
CA VAL A 19 12.60 -16.15 -4.57
C VAL A 19 11.17 -16.57 -4.27
N CYS A 20 10.22 -15.78 -4.74
CA CYS A 20 8.79 -16.03 -4.54
C CYS A 20 8.11 -16.20 -5.91
N LEU A 21 7.28 -17.23 -6.02
CA LEU A 21 6.37 -17.42 -7.16
C LEU A 21 5.00 -16.87 -6.78
N GLU A 22 4.60 -15.79 -7.42
CA GLU A 22 3.28 -15.19 -7.22
C GLU A 22 2.17 -15.96 -7.94
N ALA A 23 0.93 -15.80 -7.46
CA ALA A 23 -0.25 -16.48 -8.02
C ALA A 23 -0.50 -16.16 -9.51
N ASP A 24 0.01 -15.05 -10.02
CA ASP A 24 -0.06 -14.66 -11.44
C ASP A 24 0.94 -15.43 -12.33
N GLY A 25 1.81 -16.24 -11.72
CA GLY A 25 2.84 -17.06 -12.36
C GLY A 25 4.15 -16.32 -12.63
N ARG A 26 4.40 -15.17 -11.99
CA ARG A 26 5.65 -14.43 -12.07
C ARG A 26 6.54 -14.75 -10.88
N TYR A 27 7.84 -14.77 -11.11
CA TYR A 27 8.83 -14.86 -10.06
C TYR A 27 9.32 -13.48 -9.65
N TYR A 28 9.44 -13.28 -8.34
CA TYR A 28 10.04 -12.10 -7.75
C TYR A 28 11.22 -12.51 -6.89
N VAL A 29 12.26 -11.69 -6.93
CA VAL A 29 13.46 -11.89 -6.10
C VAL A 29 13.53 -10.71 -5.13
N SER A 30 13.54 -11.00 -3.84
CA SER A 30 13.80 -10.04 -2.79
C SER A 30 15.23 -10.22 -2.30
N LEU A 31 15.96 -9.11 -2.26
CA LEU A 31 17.36 -9.09 -1.82
C LEU A 31 17.43 -8.30 -0.51
N LEU A 32 17.96 -8.92 0.54
CA LEU A 32 18.20 -8.29 1.83
C LEU A 32 19.64 -7.79 1.89
N TYR A 33 19.82 -6.51 2.07
CA TYR A 33 21.11 -5.86 2.22
C TYR A 33 21.27 -5.25 3.60
N PHE A 34 22.46 -5.37 4.14
CA PHE A 34 22.92 -4.54 5.24
C PHE A 34 23.61 -3.32 4.65
N CYS A 35 23.25 -2.14 5.14
CA CYS A 35 23.89 -0.87 4.83
C CYS A 35 24.10 -0.13 6.14
N GLU A 36 25.23 0.50 6.33
CA GLU A 36 25.40 1.45 7.41
C GLU A 36 24.49 2.65 7.17
N GLU A 37 23.55 2.88 8.08
CA GLU A 37 22.72 4.07 8.05
C GLU A 37 23.46 5.18 8.79
N LYS A 38 23.61 6.33 8.15
CA LYS A 38 24.05 7.53 8.84
C LYS A 38 22.96 7.95 9.83
N PRO A 39 23.32 8.38 11.05
CA PRO A 39 22.34 8.94 11.97
C PRO A 39 21.54 10.03 11.26
N VAL A 40 20.24 9.94 11.32
CA VAL A 40 19.37 10.98 10.75
C VAL A 40 19.25 12.06 11.81
N GLU A 41 19.77 13.24 11.51
CA GLU A 41 19.58 14.40 12.39
C GLU A 41 18.08 14.73 12.46
N ILE A 42 17.58 14.89 13.69
CA ILE A 42 16.21 15.35 13.93
C ILE A 42 16.12 16.78 13.39
N ARG A 43 15.36 16.98 12.35
CA ARG A 43 15.17 18.30 11.73
C ARG A 43 14.33 19.20 12.64
N ASN A 44 14.59 20.49 12.60
CA ASN A 44 13.70 21.47 13.19
C ASN A 44 12.33 21.39 12.52
N ILE A 45 11.29 21.23 13.32
CA ILE A 45 9.91 21.12 12.86
C ILE A 45 9.47 22.47 12.30
N ARG A 46 9.11 22.50 11.04
CA ARG A 46 8.61 23.69 10.35
C ARG A 46 7.15 23.57 9.93
N GLN A 47 6.74 22.37 9.51
CA GLN A 47 5.41 22.14 8.98
C GLN A 47 4.80 20.87 9.54
N ALA A 48 3.57 21.00 10.03
CA ALA A 48 2.77 19.89 10.53
C ALA A 48 1.45 19.80 9.77
N VAL A 49 0.88 18.59 9.67
CA VAL A 49 -0.43 18.34 9.07
C VAL A 49 -1.16 17.24 9.81
N GLY A 50 -2.46 17.40 10.02
CA GLY A 50 -3.38 16.35 10.42
C GLY A 50 -3.99 15.67 9.20
N LEU A 51 -4.11 14.35 9.20
CA LEU A 51 -4.78 13.58 8.16
C LEU A 51 -5.90 12.77 8.80
N ASP A 52 -7.13 13.07 8.41
CA ASP A 52 -8.31 12.31 8.79
C ASP A 52 -8.66 11.28 7.73
N PHE A 53 -9.00 10.06 8.16
CA PHE A 53 -9.37 8.97 7.27
C PHE A 53 -10.70 9.24 6.58
N SER A 54 -10.75 9.06 5.28
CA SER A 54 -11.98 9.16 4.50
C SER A 54 -12.27 7.86 3.73
N MET A 55 -13.50 7.36 3.87
CA MET A 55 -13.93 6.17 3.10
C MET A 55 -14.14 6.44 1.61
N LYS A 56 -14.48 7.66 1.24
CA LYS A 56 -14.67 8.08 -0.16
C LYS A 56 -13.35 8.39 -0.83
N GLU A 57 -12.45 8.95 -0.04
CA GLU A 57 -11.13 9.38 -0.44
C GLU A 57 -10.10 8.72 0.46
N LEU A 58 -8.82 8.90 0.23
CA LEU A 58 -7.81 8.33 1.11
C LEU A 58 -7.78 9.06 2.46
N TYR A 59 -7.76 10.40 2.41
CA TYR A 59 -7.80 11.27 3.59
C TYR A 59 -8.33 12.67 3.22
N VAL A 60 -8.69 13.43 4.26
CA VAL A 60 -8.83 14.88 4.24
C VAL A 60 -7.74 15.45 5.15
N ASP A 61 -7.00 16.46 4.70
CA ASP A 61 -5.98 17.09 5.53
C ASP A 61 -6.52 18.27 6.34
N SER A 62 -5.79 18.70 7.38
CA SER A 62 -6.16 19.84 8.25
C SER A 62 -6.27 21.17 7.50
N ASN A 63 -5.82 21.26 6.25
CA ASN A 63 -5.97 22.43 5.39
C ASN A 63 -7.20 22.33 4.47
N GLY A 64 -8.05 21.30 4.65
CA GLY A 64 -9.23 21.05 3.83
C GLY A 64 -8.93 20.45 2.46
N LYS A 65 -7.72 19.94 2.23
CA LYS A 65 -7.36 19.30 0.96
C LYS A 65 -7.75 17.84 1.00
N HIS A 66 -8.39 17.39 -0.06
CA HIS A 66 -8.83 16.02 -0.26
C HIS A 66 -7.83 15.24 -1.12
N ALA A 67 -7.50 14.02 -0.71
CA ALA A 67 -6.73 13.10 -1.53
C ALA A 67 -7.68 12.25 -2.35
N GLY A 68 -7.84 12.57 -3.62
CA GLY A 68 -8.69 11.79 -4.52
C GLY A 68 -8.18 10.34 -4.63
N TYR A 69 -9.01 9.36 -4.32
CA TYR A 69 -8.66 7.95 -4.41
C TYR A 69 -9.33 7.28 -5.63
N PRO A 70 -8.55 6.64 -6.52
CA PRO A 70 -9.08 6.14 -7.80
C PRO A 70 -9.96 4.88 -7.73
N HIS A 71 -10.25 4.32 -6.55
CA HIS A 71 -11.10 3.13 -6.36
C HIS A 71 -10.77 1.95 -7.30
N TYR A 72 -9.52 1.56 -7.35
CA TYR A 72 -8.99 0.56 -8.31
C TYR A 72 -9.73 -0.77 -8.31
N PHE A 73 -10.20 -1.23 -7.14
CA PHE A 73 -10.98 -2.45 -7.03
C PHE A 73 -12.35 -2.28 -7.70
N ARG A 74 -13.09 -1.21 -7.36
CA ARG A 74 -14.43 -0.94 -7.92
C ARG A 74 -14.37 -0.81 -9.44
N ASN A 75 -13.38 -0.11 -9.97
CA ASN A 75 -13.18 0.05 -11.42
C ASN A 75 -12.87 -1.28 -12.14
N SER A 76 -12.42 -2.29 -11.41
CA SER A 76 -12.08 -3.60 -11.95
C SER A 76 -13.08 -4.69 -11.56
N GLU A 77 -14.11 -4.39 -10.77
CA GLU A 77 -15.04 -5.37 -10.17
C GLU A 77 -15.78 -6.18 -11.23
N GLU A 78 -16.34 -5.53 -12.25
CA GLU A 78 -17.03 -6.24 -13.35
C GLU A 78 -16.13 -7.18 -14.12
N ARG A 79 -14.91 -6.70 -14.43
CA ARG A 79 -13.90 -7.51 -15.14
C ARG A 79 -13.51 -8.74 -14.32
N LEU A 80 -13.33 -8.53 -13.01
CA LEU A 80 -13.00 -9.59 -12.06
C LEU A 80 -14.15 -10.60 -11.95
N ALA A 81 -15.38 -10.13 -11.72
CA ALA A 81 -16.57 -10.97 -11.63
C ALA A 81 -16.78 -11.82 -12.91
N LYS A 82 -16.58 -11.23 -14.09
CA LYS A 82 -16.65 -11.95 -15.37
C LYS A 82 -15.57 -13.04 -15.48
N ALA A 83 -14.36 -12.76 -15.01
CA ALA A 83 -13.27 -13.72 -15.01
C ALA A 83 -13.51 -14.86 -13.99
N GLN A 84 -14.05 -14.55 -12.81
CA GLN A 84 -14.40 -15.52 -11.78
C GLN A 84 -15.54 -16.44 -12.21
N ARG A 85 -16.61 -15.90 -12.83
CA ARG A 85 -17.70 -16.70 -13.41
C ARG A 85 -17.16 -17.69 -14.45
N LYS A 86 -16.25 -17.26 -15.34
CA LYS A 86 -15.62 -18.19 -16.29
C LYS A 86 -14.78 -19.27 -15.59
N LEU A 87 -14.14 -18.95 -14.48
CA LEU A 87 -13.36 -19.89 -13.69
C LEU A 87 -14.28 -20.95 -13.05
N SER A 88 -15.43 -20.55 -12.49
CA SER A 88 -16.38 -21.47 -11.84
C SER A 88 -16.95 -22.50 -12.82
N HIS A 89 -17.09 -22.16 -14.10
CA HIS A 89 -17.54 -23.09 -15.14
C HIS A 89 -16.44 -24.01 -15.69
N CYS A 90 -15.19 -23.87 -15.24
CA CYS A 90 -14.11 -24.74 -15.67
C CYS A 90 -14.01 -25.97 -14.77
N ARG A 91 -13.80 -27.17 -15.34
CA ARG A 91 -13.51 -28.38 -14.54
C ARG A 91 -12.24 -28.18 -13.74
N LYS A 92 -12.33 -28.30 -12.40
CA LYS A 92 -11.19 -28.16 -11.50
C LYS A 92 -10.04 -29.07 -11.93
N GLY A 93 -8.80 -28.56 -11.85
CA GLY A 93 -7.60 -29.31 -12.23
C GLY A 93 -7.28 -29.33 -13.73
N SER A 94 -8.24 -29.00 -14.62
CA SER A 94 -7.99 -28.96 -16.07
C SER A 94 -7.01 -27.85 -16.48
N ASN A 95 -6.36 -27.99 -17.64
CA ASN A 95 -5.50 -26.95 -18.19
C ASN A 95 -6.26 -25.63 -18.43
N ARG A 96 -7.54 -25.71 -18.81
CA ARG A 96 -8.42 -24.54 -18.96
C ARG A 96 -8.64 -23.85 -17.62
N TYR A 97 -8.89 -24.62 -16.55
CA TYR A 97 -9.03 -24.09 -15.18
C TYR A 97 -7.75 -23.36 -14.74
N LYS A 98 -6.57 -24.00 -14.87
CA LYS A 98 -5.27 -23.41 -14.51
C LYS A 98 -5.00 -22.10 -15.26
N LYS A 99 -5.32 -22.08 -16.58
CA LYS A 99 -5.17 -20.85 -17.39
C LYS A 99 -6.10 -19.73 -16.94
N GLN A 100 -7.35 -20.06 -16.61
CA GLN A 100 -8.32 -19.08 -16.14
C GLN A 100 -8.01 -18.59 -14.72
N GLN A 101 -7.55 -19.47 -13.84
CA GLN A 101 -7.08 -19.13 -12.49
C GLN A 101 -5.94 -18.09 -12.54
N LYS A 102 -4.93 -18.31 -13.41
CA LYS A 102 -3.87 -17.32 -13.64
C LYS A 102 -4.41 -15.98 -14.15
N LYS A 103 -5.47 -15.98 -14.97
CA LYS A 103 -6.10 -14.75 -15.44
C LYS A 103 -6.76 -13.98 -14.31
N VAL A 104 -7.49 -14.65 -13.41
CA VAL A 104 -8.08 -14.04 -12.21
C VAL A 104 -6.98 -13.48 -11.31
N ALA A 105 -5.94 -14.27 -11.04
CA ALA A 105 -4.80 -13.84 -10.23
C ALA A 105 -4.11 -12.58 -10.79
N ARG A 106 -3.91 -12.50 -12.11
CA ARG A 106 -3.33 -11.31 -12.77
C ARG A 106 -4.18 -10.05 -12.58
N ILE A 107 -5.51 -10.17 -12.58
CA ILE A 107 -6.40 -9.03 -12.33
C ILE A 107 -6.21 -8.54 -10.88
N HIS A 108 -6.20 -9.45 -9.90
CA HIS A 108 -5.95 -9.10 -8.50
C HIS A 108 -4.57 -8.46 -8.30
N THR A 109 -3.52 -9.04 -8.86
CA THR A 109 -2.16 -8.50 -8.79
C THR A 109 -2.08 -7.10 -9.40
N HIS A 110 -2.75 -6.87 -10.52
CA HIS A 110 -2.79 -5.56 -11.16
C HIS A 110 -3.43 -4.50 -10.26
N ILE A 111 -4.59 -4.80 -9.68
CA ILE A 111 -5.29 -3.91 -8.72
C ILE A 111 -4.40 -3.60 -7.52
N ALA A 112 -3.77 -4.64 -6.94
CA ALA A 112 -2.88 -4.47 -5.80
C ALA A 112 -1.66 -3.58 -6.12
N HIS A 113 -1.07 -3.74 -7.30
CA HIS A 113 0.06 -2.92 -7.75
C HIS A 113 -0.35 -1.47 -8.00
N GLN A 114 -1.50 -1.21 -8.63
CA GLN A 114 -2.01 0.15 -8.84
C GLN A 114 -2.24 0.86 -7.50
N ARG A 115 -2.89 0.18 -6.54
CA ARG A 115 -3.09 0.71 -5.19
C ARG A 115 -1.76 1.04 -4.52
N LYS A 116 -0.84 0.09 -4.51
CA LYS A 116 0.48 0.25 -3.88
C LYS A 116 1.26 1.41 -4.48
N ASP A 117 1.27 1.56 -5.80
CA ASP A 117 1.94 2.66 -6.50
C ASP A 117 1.34 4.01 -6.12
N TYR A 118 -0.01 4.12 -6.13
CA TYR A 118 -0.70 5.32 -5.70
C TYR A 118 -0.35 5.71 -4.26
N LEU A 119 -0.47 4.75 -3.32
CA LEU A 119 -0.17 5.01 -1.91
C LEU A 119 1.30 5.38 -1.68
N HIS A 120 2.23 4.80 -2.43
CA HIS A 120 3.64 5.20 -2.40
C HIS A 120 3.85 6.63 -2.88
N LYS A 121 3.18 7.03 -3.96
CA LYS A 121 3.27 8.39 -4.52
C LYS A 121 2.66 9.40 -3.56
N GLU A 122 1.47 9.11 -3.03
CA GLU A 122 0.76 9.99 -2.13
C GLU A 122 1.49 10.19 -0.80
N SER A 123 1.95 9.09 -0.17
CA SER A 123 2.76 9.20 1.04
C SER A 123 4.08 9.93 0.79
N ARG A 124 4.68 9.86 -0.41
CA ARG A 124 5.88 10.64 -0.75
C ARG A 124 5.58 12.12 -0.86
N LYS A 125 4.43 12.51 -1.45
CA LYS A 125 4.03 13.93 -1.49
C LYS A 125 3.93 14.52 -0.10
N ILE A 126 3.24 13.82 0.83
CA ILE A 126 3.10 14.28 2.21
C ILE A 126 4.47 14.41 2.90
N THR A 127 5.30 13.37 2.83
CA THR A 127 6.61 13.40 3.53
C THR A 127 7.59 14.40 2.94
N ASN A 128 7.43 14.85 1.70
CA ASN A 128 8.27 15.89 1.13
C ASN A 128 7.94 17.29 1.68
N PHE A 129 6.69 17.53 2.07
CA PHE A 129 6.24 18.84 2.53
C PHE A 129 6.24 18.99 4.05
N TYR A 130 5.83 17.95 4.78
CA TYR A 130 5.59 18.03 6.20
C TYR A 130 6.67 17.31 7.02
N ASP A 131 6.98 17.86 8.19
CA ASP A 131 7.94 17.30 9.15
C ASP A 131 7.23 16.47 10.22
N ILE A 132 6.00 16.86 10.57
CA ILE A 132 5.11 16.10 11.44
C ILE A 132 3.82 15.80 10.69
N VAL A 133 3.39 14.54 10.77
CA VAL A 133 2.08 14.10 10.30
C VAL A 133 1.33 13.50 11.47
N CYS A 134 0.14 14.03 11.75
CA CYS A 134 -0.75 13.53 12.80
C CYS A 134 -1.87 12.72 12.14
N ILE A 135 -2.15 11.53 12.66
CA ILE A 135 -3.24 10.67 12.21
C ILE A 135 -4.00 10.13 13.42
N GLU A 136 -5.28 9.85 13.25
CA GLU A 136 -6.05 9.12 14.25
C GLU A 136 -5.66 7.64 14.29
N ASP A 137 -5.59 7.05 15.49
CA ASP A 137 -5.36 5.62 15.68
C ASP A 137 -6.67 4.85 15.56
N LEU A 138 -6.98 4.44 14.32
CA LEU A 138 -8.25 3.82 13.96
C LEU A 138 -8.18 2.29 14.06
N ASP A 139 -9.16 1.69 14.73
CA ASP A 139 -9.40 0.25 14.63
C ASP A 139 -10.18 -0.10 13.34
N LEU A 140 -9.43 -0.25 12.25
CA LEU A 140 -9.98 -0.60 10.95
C LEU A 140 -10.63 -1.99 10.91
N LYS A 141 -10.33 -2.89 11.86
CA LYS A 141 -10.95 -4.21 11.92
C LYS A 141 -12.39 -4.09 12.38
N THR A 142 -12.63 -3.37 13.46
CA THR A 142 -13.98 -3.09 13.96
C THR A 142 -14.78 -2.33 12.92
N MET A 143 -14.22 -1.28 12.32
CA MET A 143 -14.90 -0.51 11.26
C MET A 143 -15.28 -1.35 10.04
N SER A 144 -14.51 -2.37 9.68
CA SER A 144 -14.81 -3.23 8.52
C SER A 144 -15.94 -4.22 8.79
N GLY A 145 -16.17 -4.58 10.07
CA GLY A 145 -17.16 -5.57 10.48
C GLY A 145 -18.56 -4.99 10.75
N GLU A 146 -18.62 -3.83 11.39
CA GLU A 146 -19.87 -3.30 11.96
C GLU A 146 -20.87 -2.74 10.93
N HIS A 147 -20.44 -2.28 9.76
CA HIS A 147 -21.31 -1.53 8.83
C HIS A 147 -21.24 -1.98 7.37
N HIS A 148 -20.82 -3.22 7.08
CA HIS A 148 -20.60 -3.70 5.70
C HIS A 148 -19.62 -2.85 4.87
N PHE A 149 -18.82 -2.01 5.52
CA PHE A 149 -17.82 -1.15 4.87
C PHE A 149 -16.53 -1.89 4.46
N GLY A 150 -16.45 -3.19 4.71
CA GLY A 150 -15.26 -3.99 4.47
C GLY A 150 -14.65 -3.80 3.08
N LYS A 151 -15.47 -3.72 2.02
CA LYS A 151 -14.96 -3.46 0.67
C LYS A 151 -14.28 -2.10 0.55
N SER A 152 -14.88 -1.05 1.12
CA SER A 152 -14.35 0.33 1.04
C SER A 152 -13.09 0.50 1.87
N VAL A 153 -13.06 -0.03 3.08
CA VAL A 153 -11.89 0.00 3.97
C VAL A 153 -10.71 -0.77 3.36
N HIS A 154 -10.97 -1.98 2.81
CA HIS A 154 -9.94 -2.77 2.14
C HIS A 154 -9.47 -2.17 0.82
N ASP A 155 -10.35 -1.53 0.05
CA ASP A 155 -9.97 -0.88 -1.20
C ASP A 155 -9.13 0.38 -0.94
N ASN A 156 -9.46 1.15 0.09
CA ASN A 156 -8.78 2.39 0.45
C ASN A 156 -7.28 2.16 0.79
N GLY A 157 -6.96 1.11 1.57
CA GLY A 157 -5.57 0.78 1.91
C GLY A 157 -4.92 1.72 2.93
N TRP A 158 -5.71 2.33 3.82
CA TRP A 158 -5.24 3.26 4.86
C TRP A 158 -4.07 2.75 5.68
N ARG A 159 -4.15 1.51 6.19
CA ARG A 159 -3.05 0.91 6.94
C ARG A 159 -1.74 0.88 6.14
N MET A 160 -1.80 0.45 4.89
CA MET A 160 -0.62 0.45 4.01
C MET A 160 -0.07 1.86 3.79
N PHE A 161 -0.96 2.85 3.67
CA PHE A 161 -0.58 4.25 3.53
C PHE A 161 0.13 4.77 4.79
N THR A 162 -0.41 4.49 5.98
CA THR A 162 0.20 4.91 7.25
C THR A 162 1.53 4.21 7.50
N ASP A 163 1.67 2.92 7.15
CA ASP A 163 2.95 2.21 7.19
C ASP A 163 3.98 2.88 6.25
N PHE A 164 3.54 3.34 5.06
CA PHE A 164 4.43 4.06 4.14
C PHE A 164 4.81 5.45 4.64
N LEU A 165 3.93 6.15 5.32
CA LEU A 165 4.26 7.41 5.99
C LEU A 165 5.30 7.19 7.09
N GLN A 166 5.06 6.21 7.97
CA GLN A 166 5.90 5.91 9.13
C GLN A 166 7.37 5.75 8.71
N TYR A 167 7.69 4.76 7.88
CA TYR A 167 9.09 4.49 7.54
C TYR A 167 9.75 5.61 6.71
N LYS A 168 8.95 6.37 5.92
CA LYS A 168 9.50 7.47 5.12
C LYS A 168 9.84 8.68 5.99
N LEU A 169 8.97 9.02 6.95
CA LEU A 169 9.21 10.09 7.91
C LEU A 169 10.41 9.76 8.79
N GLU A 170 10.46 8.55 9.35
CA GLU A 170 11.59 8.07 10.15
C GLU A 170 12.93 8.18 9.42
N ARG A 171 12.97 7.76 8.15
CA ARG A 171 14.18 7.87 7.32
C ARG A 171 14.66 9.31 7.07
N GLU A 172 13.77 10.28 7.22
CA GLU A 172 14.07 11.69 7.00
C GLU A 172 14.20 12.48 8.32
N GLY A 173 14.22 11.81 9.48
CA GLY A 173 14.25 12.45 10.79
C GLY A 173 12.98 13.22 11.12
N LYS A 174 11.87 12.83 10.52
CA LYS A 174 10.54 13.41 10.69
C LYS A 174 9.66 12.47 11.52
N LYS A 175 8.46 12.90 11.93
CA LYS A 175 7.66 12.17 12.90
C LYS A 175 6.24 11.91 12.40
N LEU A 176 5.75 10.67 12.58
CA LEU A 176 4.33 10.33 12.53
C LEU A 176 3.80 10.28 13.98
N VAL A 177 2.75 11.03 14.27
CA VAL A 177 2.06 11.05 15.55
C VAL A 177 0.71 10.36 15.39
N ARG A 178 0.43 9.37 16.23
CA ARG A 178 -0.88 8.72 16.32
C ARG A 178 -1.62 9.32 17.50
N ILE A 179 -2.81 9.81 17.27
CA ILE A 179 -3.67 10.45 18.25
C ILE A 179 -4.76 9.46 18.62
N ASP A 180 -4.96 9.23 19.90
CA ASP A 180 -6.06 8.40 20.39
C ASP A 180 -7.39 9.02 19.96
N ARG A 181 -8.35 8.16 19.54
CA ARG A 181 -9.69 8.59 19.10
C ARG A 181 -10.50 9.31 20.19
N TRP A 182 -10.10 9.14 21.46
CA TRP A 182 -10.73 9.77 22.61
C TRP A 182 -9.95 10.98 23.13
N TYR A 183 -8.95 11.43 22.37
CA TYR A 183 -8.22 12.63 22.73
C TYR A 183 -9.15 13.84 22.66
N PRO A 184 -9.27 14.64 23.76
CA PRO A 184 -10.18 15.80 23.82
C PRO A 184 -9.78 16.91 22.86
#